data_610d05e0b18574fb55283a88126aaf76
#
_entry.id   610d05e0b18574fb55283a88126aaf76
#
_cell.length_a   1.000
_cell.length_b   1.000
_cell.length_c   1.000
_cell.angle_alpha   90.00
_cell.angle_beta   90.00
_cell.angle_gamma   90.00
#
_symmetry.space_group_name_H-M   'P 1'
#
loop_
_entity.id
_entity.type
_entity.pdbx_description
1 polymer ?
#
loop_
_entity_poly.entity_id
_entity_poly.type
_entity_poly.pdbx_seq_one_letter_code
_entity_poly.pdbx_strand_id
1 'polypeptide(L)'
;NEYSNLVESMGAKGVNAGTYYDWTFYHSSFPAYQINKWLEISSQRFLHPVFRSFQSELENVYEEYNRSQDDQGRAQNQFVMEKAFEGHPYSRSIIGLPEHLKNPRLSKLIEFYEQWYVPENMVLVLVGNIKAQQISGRINAAFGRLAAKPSPERKVYQNLEIKGRKQHSAKVGFYPQ
;
A
#
# COMPACT_ATOMS: atom_id res chain seq x y z
N ASN A 1 6.95 -3.69 13.88
CA ASN A 1 7.89 -4.40 13.02
C ASN A 1 9.30 -3.79 13.11
N GLU A 2 10.32 -4.50 12.63
CA GLU A 2 11.73 -4.12 12.76
C GLU A 2 12.04 -2.75 12.09
N TYR A 3 11.50 -2.50 10.90
CA TYR A 3 11.66 -1.22 10.21
C TYR A 3 11.11 -0.05 11.03
N SER A 4 9.90 -0.17 11.56
CA SER A 4 9.29 0.87 12.39
C SER A 4 10.15 1.16 13.62
N ASN A 5 10.60 0.13 14.32
CA ASN A 5 11.46 0.27 15.49
C ASN A 5 12.78 1.01 15.14
N LEU A 6 13.39 0.67 14.00
CA LEU A 6 14.62 1.30 13.55
C LEU A 6 14.42 2.80 13.24
N VAL A 7 13.38 3.17 12.50
CA VAL A 7 13.15 4.57 12.16
C VAL A 7 12.65 5.38 13.36
N GLU A 8 11.84 4.79 14.24
CA GLU A 8 11.41 5.42 15.48
C GLU A 8 12.56 5.68 16.44
N SER A 9 13.54 4.75 16.52
CA SER A 9 14.74 4.94 17.35
C SER A 9 15.59 6.15 16.93
N MET A 10 15.47 6.61 15.70
CA MET A 10 16.12 7.83 15.20
C MET A 10 15.24 9.09 15.34
N GLY A 11 14.11 8.99 16.03
CA GLY A 11 13.18 10.08 16.26
C GLY A 11 12.09 10.24 15.21
N ALA A 12 11.87 9.23 14.37
CA ALA A 12 10.75 9.27 13.43
C ALA A 12 9.40 9.14 14.15
N LYS A 13 8.39 9.75 13.57
CA LYS A 13 6.99 9.72 14.05
C LYS A 13 6.06 9.46 12.87
N GLY A 14 4.86 8.97 13.18
CA GLY A 14 3.83 8.73 12.17
C GLY A 14 4.26 7.72 11.11
N VAL A 15 5.02 6.70 11.53
CA VAL A 15 5.41 5.60 10.64
C VAL A 15 4.17 4.80 10.30
N ASN A 16 3.74 4.86 9.05
CA ASN A 16 2.54 4.19 8.61
C ASN A 16 2.60 3.85 7.12
N ALA A 17 1.61 3.11 6.64
CA ALA A 17 1.41 2.76 5.25
C ALA A 17 -0.07 2.71 4.93
N GLY A 18 -0.40 2.86 3.65
CA GLY A 18 -1.77 2.69 3.17
C GLY A 18 -1.79 2.12 1.77
N THR A 19 -2.86 1.41 1.45
CA THR A 19 -3.10 0.83 0.14
C THR A 19 -4.40 1.38 -0.45
N TYR A 20 -4.33 1.76 -1.71
CA TYR A 20 -5.47 2.18 -2.53
C TYR A 20 -5.57 1.29 -3.77
N TYR A 21 -6.51 1.57 -4.65
CA TYR A 21 -6.74 0.77 -5.87
C TYR A 21 -5.51 0.70 -6.77
N ASP A 22 -4.78 1.82 -6.95
CA ASP A 22 -3.69 1.95 -7.91
C ASP A 22 -2.32 2.12 -7.28
N TRP A 23 -2.22 2.32 -5.98
CA TRP A 23 -0.97 2.65 -5.32
C TRP A 23 -0.93 2.24 -3.85
N THR A 24 0.27 1.98 -3.38
CA THR A 24 0.60 1.80 -1.98
C THR A 24 1.60 2.86 -1.58
N PHE A 25 1.42 3.49 -0.42
CA PHE A 25 2.36 4.47 0.09
C PHE A 25 2.86 4.08 1.48
N TYR A 26 4.05 4.52 1.76
CA TYR A 26 4.72 4.41 3.04
C TYR A 26 5.17 5.79 3.46
N HIS A 27 4.90 6.20 4.68
CA HIS A 27 5.31 7.53 5.14
C HIS A 27 5.83 7.51 6.57
N SER A 28 6.66 8.49 6.87
CA SER A 28 7.13 8.81 8.21
C SER A 28 7.62 10.26 8.23
N SER A 29 7.55 10.90 9.39
CA SER A 29 8.21 12.18 9.66
C SER A 29 9.44 11.93 10.50
N PHE A 30 10.56 12.58 10.18
CA PHE A 30 11.82 12.39 10.91
C PHE A 30 12.60 13.71 10.99
N PRO A 31 13.50 13.89 11.98
CA PRO A 31 14.33 15.08 12.09
C PRO A 31 15.24 15.22 10.87
N ALA A 32 15.32 16.44 10.30
CA ALA A 32 16.06 16.69 9.05
C ALA A 32 17.53 16.27 9.11
N TYR A 33 18.18 16.32 10.26
CA TYR A 33 19.58 15.88 10.44
C TYR A 33 19.75 14.34 10.33
N GLN A 34 18.67 13.57 10.44
CA GLN A 34 18.67 12.10 10.31
C GLN A 34 18.46 11.62 8.86
N ILE A 35 18.38 12.52 7.90
CA ILE A 35 18.01 12.16 6.52
C ILE A 35 18.93 11.09 5.91
N ASN A 36 20.22 11.10 6.22
CA ASN A 36 21.15 10.09 5.69
C ASN A 36 20.82 8.70 6.23
N LYS A 37 20.58 8.61 7.55
CA LYS A 37 20.23 7.35 8.20
C LYS A 37 18.86 6.84 7.73
N TRP A 38 17.90 7.75 7.55
CA TRP A 38 16.60 7.41 7.01
C TRP A 38 16.70 6.87 5.57
N LEU A 39 17.48 7.51 4.70
CA LEU A 39 17.68 7.05 3.33
C LEU A 39 18.35 5.66 3.31
N GLU A 40 19.33 5.41 4.17
CA GLU A 40 19.98 4.11 4.29
C GLU A 40 19.00 3.03 4.72
N ILE A 41 18.31 3.20 5.84
CA ILE A 41 17.33 2.22 6.37
C ILE A 41 16.21 1.97 5.34
N SER A 42 15.68 3.04 4.75
CA SER A 42 14.57 2.93 3.80
C SER A 42 14.99 2.25 2.49
N SER A 43 16.20 2.51 1.98
CA SER A 43 16.71 1.82 0.79
C SER A 43 16.97 0.33 1.05
N GLN A 44 17.51 -0.03 2.22
CA GLN A 44 17.74 -1.44 2.59
C GLN A 44 16.43 -2.26 2.60
N ARG A 45 15.31 -1.67 3.02
CA ARG A 45 14.00 -2.30 2.99
C ARG A 45 13.61 -2.80 1.59
N PHE A 46 13.98 -2.06 0.54
CA PHE A 46 13.69 -2.42 -0.85
C PHE A 46 14.79 -3.25 -1.49
N LEU A 47 16.04 -3.07 -1.08
CA LEU A 47 17.17 -3.87 -1.57
C LEU A 47 17.14 -5.32 -1.05
N HIS A 48 16.72 -5.49 0.20
CA HIS A 48 16.73 -6.78 0.89
C HIS A 48 15.40 -7.02 1.62
N PRO A 49 14.29 -7.21 0.87
CA PRO A 49 13.00 -7.44 1.48
C PRO A 49 12.97 -8.73 2.29
N VAL A 50 12.37 -8.68 3.48
CA VAL A 50 12.27 -9.82 4.38
C VAL A 50 10.81 -10.06 4.74
N PHE A 51 10.32 -11.27 4.53
CA PHE A 51 8.92 -11.67 4.71
C PHE A 51 8.72 -12.61 5.91
N ARG A 52 9.56 -12.51 6.95
CA ARG A 52 9.51 -13.42 8.12
C ARG A 52 8.20 -13.38 8.89
N SER A 53 7.58 -12.21 8.99
CA SER A 53 6.32 -12.02 9.74
C SER A 53 5.07 -12.24 8.88
N PHE A 54 5.18 -12.92 7.74
CA PHE A 54 4.08 -13.08 6.80
C PHE A 54 2.81 -13.64 7.46
N GLN A 55 2.94 -14.70 8.26
CA GLN A 55 1.78 -15.34 8.89
C GLN A 55 1.11 -14.43 9.92
N SER A 56 1.87 -13.78 10.79
CA SER A 56 1.30 -12.88 11.80
C SER A 56 0.69 -11.62 11.18
N GLU A 57 1.30 -11.08 10.13
CA GLU A 57 0.70 -9.95 9.40
C GLU A 57 -0.58 -10.34 8.68
N LEU A 58 -0.66 -11.57 8.15
CA LEU A 58 -1.87 -12.09 7.55
C LEU A 58 -3.02 -12.19 8.56
N GLU A 59 -2.73 -12.67 9.77
CA GLU A 59 -3.71 -12.71 10.86
C GLU A 59 -4.21 -11.31 11.21
N ASN A 60 -3.31 -10.32 11.30
CA ASN A 60 -3.66 -8.92 11.52
C ASN A 60 -4.59 -8.37 10.42
N VAL A 61 -4.29 -8.65 9.14
CA VAL A 61 -5.13 -8.23 8.01
C VAL A 61 -6.50 -8.92 8.06
N TYR A 62 -6.56 -10.19 8.46
CA TYR A 62 -7.82 -10.90 8.61
C TYR A 62 -8.68 -10.32 9.75
N GLU A 63 -8.06 -9.95 10.88
CA GLU A 63 -8.76 -9.23 11.96
C GLU A 63 -9.23 -7.84 11.51
N GLU A 64 -8.43 -7.11 10.73
CA GLU A 64 -8.84 -5.84 10.16
C GLU A 64 -10.02 -6.02 9.20
N TYR A 65 -10.00 -7.06 8.37
CA TYR A 65 -11.14 -7.44 7.54
C TYR A 65 -12.40 -7.63 8.40
N ASN A 66 -12.34 -8.43 9.45
CA ASN A 66 -13.50 -8.67 10.33
C ASN A 66 -14.03 -7.38 10.93
N ARG A 67 -13.16 -6.54 11.48
CA ARG A 67 -13.54 -5.21 12.01
C ARG A 67 -14.17 -4.30 10.97
N SER A 68 -13.71 -4.40 9.71
CA SER A 68 -14.26 -3.60 8.62
C SER A 68 -15.70 -3.96 8.25
N GLN A 69 -16.14 -5.19 8.55
CA GLN A 69 -17.51 -5.64 8.30
C GLN A 69 -18.52 -4.98 9.24
N ASP A 70 -18.09 -4.52 10.42
CA ASP A 70 -18.93 -3.83 11.40
C ASP A 70 -19.03 -2.31 11.12
N ASP A 71 -18.26 -1.80 10.17
CA ASP A 71 -18.26 -0.38 9.79
C ASP A 71 -19.27 -0.10 8.68
N GLN A 72 -20.37 0.58 9.06
CA GLN A 72 -21.44 0.94 8.15
C GLN A 72 -20.99 1.81 6.97
N GLY A 73 -20.10 2.76 7.21
CA GLY A 73 -19.57 3.65 6.17
C GLY A 73 -18.74 2.89 5.14
N ARG A 74 -17.90 1.96 5.60
CA ARG A 74 -17.11 1.08 4.72
C ARG A 74 -18.02 0.15 3.91
N ALA A 75 -19.03 -0.47 4.52
CA ALA A 75 -19.97 -1.34 3.83
C ALA A 75 -20.77 -0.58 2.75
N GLN A 76 -21.22 0.63 3.04
CA GLN A 76 -21.90 1.49 2.07
C GLN A 76 -20.98 1.86 0.91
N ASN A 77 -19.74 2.30 1.21
CA ASN A 77 -18.77 2.65 0.17
C ASN A 77 -18.43 1.45 -0.70
N GLN A 78 -18.20 0.28 -0.12
CA GLN A 78 -17.94 -0.96 -0.86
C GLN A 78 -19.09 -1.29 -1.80
N PHE A 79 -20.34 -1.22 -1.33
CA PHE A 79 -21.52 -1.45 -2.16
C PHE A 79 -21.62 -0.46 -3.33
N VAL A 80 -21.34 0.82 -3.08
CA VAL A 80 -21.32 1.84 -4.14
C VAL A 80 -20.24 1.52 -5.17
N MET A 81 -19.03 1.19 -4.73
CA MET A 81 -17.92 0.87 -5.64
C MET A 81 -18.20 -0.39 -6.47
N GLU A 82 -18.77 -1.43 -5.87
CA GLU A 82 -19.17 -2.65 -6.58
C GLU A 82 -20.20 -2.38 -7.69
N LYS A 83 -21.18 -1.52 -7.42
CA LYS A 83 -22.23 -1.22 -8.38
C LYS A 83 -21.85 -0.17 -9.42
N ALA A 84 -21.05 0.82 -9.03
CA ALA A 84 -20.56 1.86 -9.92
C ALA A 84 -19.49 1.36 -10.89
N PHE A 85 -18.66 0.41 -10.43
CA PHE A 85 -17.50 -0.10 -11.16
C PHE A 85 -17.62 -1.58 -11.54
N GLU A 86 -18.84 -2.06 -11.79
CA GLU A 86 -19.06 -3.45 -12.19
C GLU A 86 -18.21 -3.83 -13.43
N GLY A 87 -17.42 -4.91 -13.30
CA GLY A 87 -16.47 -5.35 -14.33
C GLY A 87 -15.12 -4.59 -14.36
N HIS A 88 -14.96 -3.56 -13.55
CA HIS A 88 -13.69 -2.84 -13.39
C HIS A 88 -12.98 -3.24 -12.07
N PRO A 89 -11.64 -3.21 -11.98
CA PRO A 89 -10.92 -3.53 -10.74
C PRO A 89 -11.36 -2.73 -9.51
N TYR A 90 -11.88 -1.54 -9.66
CA TYR A 90 -12.37 -0.71 -8.56
C TYR A 90 -13.63 -1.25 -7.88
N SER A 91 -14.29 -2.26 -8.47
CA SER A 91 -15.37 -2.98 -7.79
C SER A 91 -14.88 -3.92 -6.68
N ARG A 92 -13.59 -4.23 -6.64
CA ARG A 92 -13.02 -5.14 -5.64
C ARG A 92 -12.71 -4.42 -4.34
N SER A 93 -12.88 -5.12 -3.22
CA SER A 93 -12.45 -4.63 -1.91
C SER A 93 -10.93 -4.50 -1.84
N ILE A 94 -10.44 -3.37 -1.33
CA ILE A 94 -9.00 -3.13 -1.15
C ILE A 94 -8.40 -4.09 -0.11
N ILE A 95 -9.15 -4.40 0.95
CA ILE A 95 -8.69 -5.32 1.99
C ILE A 95 -8.70 -6.79 1.52
N GLY A 96 -9.32 -7.07 0.37
CA GLY A 96 -9.42 -8.40 -0.19
C GLY A 96 -10.68 -9.15 0.24
N LEU A 97 -10.69 -10.45 -0.03
CA LEU A 97 -11.77 -11.37 0.29
C LEU A 97 -11.29 -12.40 1.31
N PRO A 98 -12.19 -12.91 2.21
CA PRO A 98 -11.81 -13.87 3.24
C PRO A 98 -11.12 -15.12 2.70
N GLU A 99 -11.59 -15.64 1.58
CA GLU A 99 -11.00 -16.81 0.92
C GLU A 99 -9.57 -16.56 0.43
N HIS A 100 -9.22 -15.33 0.07
CA HIS A 100 -7.87 -14.94 -0.32
C HIS A 100 -6.95 -14.74 0.89
N LEU A 101 -7.51 -14.35 2.04
CA LEU A 101 -6.77 -14.11 3.27
C LEU A 101 -6.50 -15.37 4.09
N LYS A 102 -7.31 -16.43 3.90
CA LYS A 102 -7.18 -17.67 4.69
C LYS A 102 -5.96 -18.51 4.34
N ASN A 103 -5.50 -18.47 3.11
CA ASN A 103 -4.38 -19.32 2.67
C ASN A 103 -3.59 -18.73 1.48
N PRO A 104 -3.05 -17.52 1.60
CA PRO A 104 -2.21 -16.96 0.55
C PRO A 104 -0.87 -17.68 0.53
N ARG A 105 -0.33 -17.89 -0.66
CA ARG A 105 1.01 -18.46 -0.82
C ARG A 105 2.05 -17.34 -0.72
N LEU A 106 3.03 -17.50 0.17
CA LEU A 106 4.15 -16.56 0.28
C LEU A 106 4.87 -16.36 -1.07
N SER A 107 4.98 -17.40 -1.89
CA SER A 107 5.57 -17.29 -3.24
C SER A 107 4.82 -16.26 -4.12
N LYS A 108 3.49 -16.19 -4.01
CA LYS A 108 2.70 -15.21 -4.76
C LYS A 108 2.89 -13.78 -4.27
N LEU A 109 3.11 -13.59 -2.97
CA LEU A 109 3.47 -12.30 -2.41
C LEU A 109 4.85 -11.85 -2.92
N ILE A 110 5.81 -12.76 -2.94
CA ILE A 110 7.16 -12.50 -3.45
C ILE A 110 7.11 -12.15 -4.94
N GLU A 111 6.42 -12.95 -5.76
CA GLU A 111 6.22 -12.67 -7.19
C GLU A 111 5.61 -11.27 -7.42
N PHE A 112 4.58 -10.93 -6.64
CA PHE A 112 3.96 -9.60 -6.70
C PHE A 112 4.95 -8.49 -6.33
N TYR A 113 5.72 -8.69 -5.27
CA TYR A 113 6.72 -7.72 -4.85
C TYR A 113 7.78 -7.52 -5.93
N GLU A 114 8.35 -8.58 -6.47
CA GLU A 114 9.38 -8.53 -7.52
C GLU A 114 8.89 -7.89 -8.82
N GLN A 115 7.61 -8.01 -9.11
CA GLN A 115 6.97 -7.40 -10.27
C GLN A 115 6.71 -5.91 -10.09
N TRP A 116 6.18 -5.48 -8.92
CA TRP A 116 5.63 -4.14 -8.76
C TRP A 116 6.53 -3.17 -8.00
N TYR A 117 7.43 -3.68 -7.14
CA TYR A 117 8.36 -2.85 -6.36
C TYR A 117 9.68 -2.67 -7.10
N VAL A 118 9.62 -2.06 -8.25
CA VAL A 118 10.75 -1.75 -9.12
C VAL A 118 10.93 -0.23 -9.21
N PRO A 119 12.17 0.30 -9.33
CA PRO A 119 12.44 1.74 -9.32
C PRO A 119 11.57 2.53 -10.31
N GLU A 120 11.36 2.00 -11.51
CA GLU A 120 10.58 2.62 -12.58
C GLU A 120 9.09 2.73 -12.25
N ASN A 121 8.61 2.01 -11.23
CA ASN A 121 7.24 2.05 -10.72
C ASN A 121 7.13 2.69 -9.33
N MET A 122 8.20 3.32 -8.83
CA MET A 122 8.26 3.91 -7.50
C MET A 122 8.53 5.40 -7.56
N VAL A 123 7.98 6.14 -6.60
CA VAL A 123 8.21 7.58 -6.43
C VAL A 123 8.65 7.84 -4.99
N LEU A 124 9.77 8.51 -4.81
CA LEU A 124 10.22 9.02 -3.52
C LEU A 124 9.85 10.49 -3.39
N VAL A 125 9.08 10.83 -2.37
CA VAL A 125 8.70 12.20 -2.04
C VAL A 125 9.30 12.59 -0.71
N LEU A 126 10.11 13.65 -0.71
CA LEU A 126 10.70 14.25 0.49
C LEU A 126 10.24 15.69 0.61
N VAL A 127 9.63 16.03 1.75
CA VAL A 127 9.12 17.37 2.03
C VAL A 127 9.71 17.86 3.33
N GLY A 128 10.23 19.10 3.34
CA GLY A 128 10.80 19.71 4.52
C GLY A 128 11.85 20.77 4.22
N ASN A 129 12.61 21.16 5.22
CA ASN A 129 13.70 22.11 5.07
C ASN A 129 14.94 21.42 4.47
N ILE A 130 14.86 21.07 3.19
CA ILE A 130 15.91 20.39 2.42
C ILE A 130 16.16 21.15 1.11
N LYS A 131 17.40 21.12 0.63
CA LYS A 131 17.78 21.66 -0.68
C LYS A 131 17.98 20.50 -1.65
N ALA A 132 17.21 20.47 -2.74
CA ALA A 132 17.23 19.40 -3.74
C ALA A 132 18.66 19.09 -4.24
N GLN A 133 19.47 20.13 -4.51
CA GLN A 133 20.85 19.96 -4.99
C GLN A 133 21.78 19.25 -3.96
N GLN A 134 21.50 19.41 -2.67
CA GLN A 134 22.31 18.79 -1.61
C GLN A 134 21.90 17.36 -1.31
N ILE A 135 20.63 17.01 -1.60
CA ILE A 135 20.08 15.68 -1.26
C ILE A 135 20.12 14.70 -2.42
N SER A 136 20.10 15.17 -3.68
CA SER A 136 20.02 14.31 -4.87
C SER A 136 21.15 13.26 -4.94
N GLY A 137 22.38 13.66 -4.65
CA GLY A 137 23.51 12.73 -4.61
C GLY A 137 23.37 11.66 -3.53
N ARG A 138 22.78 12.01 -2.37
CA ARG A 138 22.53 11.07 -1.27
C ARG A 138 21.40 10.09 -1.59
N ILE A 139 20.34 10.58 -2.21
CA ILE A 139 19.24 9.74 -2.71
C ILE A 139 19.79 8.73 -3.72
N ASN A 140 20.58 9.20 -4.67
CA ASN A 140 21.20 8.34 -5.68
C ASN A 140 22.15 7.31 -5.05
N ALA A 141 22.93 7.66 -4.06
CA ALA A 141 23.79 6.73 -3.35
C ALA A 141 23.00 5.64 -2.60
N ALA A 142 21.83 5.95 -2.05
CA ALA A 142 20.99 5.03 -1.31
C ALA A 142 20.11 4.16 -2.24
N PHE A 143 19.31 4.77 -3.08
CA PHE A 143 18.31 4.10 -3.92
C PHE A 143 18.80 3.74 -5.33
N GLY A 144 19.84 4.38 -5.83
CA GLY A 144 20.45 4.04 -7.13
C GLY A 144 21.10 2.66 -7.18
N ARG A 145 21.16 1.97 -6.04
CA ARG A 145 21.59 0.56 -5.93
C ARG A 145 20.49 -0.44 -6.27
N LEU A 146 19.22 0.00 -6.33
CA LEU A 146 18.11 -0.82 -6.78
C LEU A 146 18.30 -1.16 -8.26
N ALA A 147 18.19 -2.45 -8.59
CA ALA A 147 18.30 -2.90 -9.97
C ALA A 147 17.20 -2.29 -10.83
N ALA A 148 17.58 -1.62 -11.91
CA ALA A 148 16.65 -1.13 -12.89
C ALA A 148 15.90 -2.30 -13.52
N LYS A 149 14.58 -2.25 -13.49
CA LYS A 149 13.69 -3.21 -14.15
C LYS A 149 12.59 -2.42 -14.85
N PRO A 150 12.10 -2.87 -16.01
CA PRO A 150 11.02 -2.17 -16.68
C PRO A 150 9.79 -2.08 -15.77
N SER A 151 9.09 -0.96 -15.85
CA SER A 151 7.79 -0.82 -15.18
C SER A 151 6.84 -1.92 -15.64
N PRO A 152 6.10 -2.55 -14.71
CA PRO A 152 5.16 -3.58 -15.11
C PRO A 152 4.10 -3.03 -16.06
N GLU A 153 3.74 -3.83 -17.05
CA GLU A 153 2.68 -3.49 -17.97
C GLU A 153 1.35 -3.40 -17.21
N ARG A 154 0.69 -2.25 -17.33
CA ARG A 154 -0.61 -2.00 -16.71
C ARG A 154 -1.72 -2.31 -17.70
N LYS A 155 -2.65 -3.15 -17.30
CA LYS A 155 -3.84 -3.40 -18.07
C LYS A 155 -4.67 -2.12 -18.18
N VAL A 156 -4.95 -1.70 -19.40
CA VAL A 156 -5.86 -0.58 -19.65
C VAL A 156 -7.30 -1.09 -19.59
N TYR A 157 -8.10 -0.48 -18.78
CA TYR A 157 -9.53 -0.77 -18.69
C TYR A 157 -10.29 0.30 -19.50
N GLN A 158 -11.29 -0.13 -20.22
CA GLN A 158 -12.17 0.78 -20.94
C GLN A 158 -12.97 1.64 -19.95
N ASN A 159 -13.21 2.88 -20.30
CA ASN A 159 -14.09 3.75 -19.54
C ASN A 159 -15.48 3.10 -19.43
N LEU A 160 -16.03 3.09 -18.22
CA LEU A 160 -17.37 2.60 -17.98
C LEU A 160 -18.37 3.58 -18.60
N GLU A 161 -19.13 3.14 -19.59
CA GLU A 161 -20.24 3.92 -20.14
C GLU A 161 -21.42 3.88 -19.16
N ILE A 162 -21.80 5.03 -18.63
CA ILE A 162 -23.00 5.18 -17.82
C ILE A 162 -24.20 5.37 -18.76
N LYS A 163 -24.96 4.31 -18.98
CA LYS A 163 -26.20 4.34 -19.79
C LYS A 163 -27.43 4.48 -18.88
N GLY A 164 -27.94 5.69 -18.79
CA GLY A 164 -29.16 5.99 -18.04
C GLY A 164 -28.98 5.95 -16.51
N ARG A 165 -30.12 6.05 -15.80
CA ARG A 165 -30.16 5.95 -14.33
C ARG A 165 -30.24 4.49 -13.92
N LYS A 166 -29.28 4.04 -13.07
CA LYS A 166 -29.36 2.75 -12.39
C LYS A 166 -29.71 2.99 -10.92
N GLN A 167 -30.58 2.17 -10.38
CA GLN A 167 -30.94 2.21 -8.96
C GLN A 167 -30.65 0.84 -8.34
N HIS A 168 -29.88 0.84 -7.28
CA HIS A 168 -29.54 -0.36 -6.53
C HIS A 168 -29.92 -0.14 -5.06
N SER A 169 -30.37 -1.19 -4.38
CA SER A 169 -30.64 -1.16 -2.95
C SER A 169 -30.05 -2.39 -2.28
N ALA A 170 -29.57 -2.23 -1.08
CA ALA A 170 -29.10 -3.31 -0.22
C ALA A 170 -29.69 -3.15 1.17
N LYS A 171 -30.07 -4.26 1.80
CA LYS A 171 -30.38 -4.29 3.22
C LYS A 171 -29.09 -4.53 3.98
N VAL A 172 -28.73 -3.61 4.84
CA VAL A 172 -27.55 -3.72 5.68
C VAL A 172 -28.04 -3.98 7.10
N GLY A 173 -27.75 -5.17 7.63
CA GLY A 173 -28.11 -5.53 9.00
C GLY A 173 -27.06 -4.98 9.95
N PHE A 174 -27.32 -3.79 10.52
CA PHE A 174 -26.56 -3.30 11.67
C PHE A 174 -27.46 -3.37 12.90
N TYR A 175 -26.93 -3.88 13.99
CA TYR A 175 -27.60 -3.73 15.28
C TYR A 175 -27.48 -2.27 15.71
N PRO A 176 -28.58 -1.58 16.03
CA PRO A 176 -28.48 -0.25 16.64
C PRO A 176 -27.74 -0.41 17.97
N GLN A 177 -26.69 0.38 18.15
CA GLN A 177 -26.05 0.54 19.45
C GLN A 177 -26.91 1.35 20.40
#